data_5f2cd4e3df439e845b118c9092f4e312
#
_entry.id   5f2cd4e3df439e845b118c9092f4e312
#
_cell.length_a   1.000
_cell.length_b   1.000
_cell.length_c   1.000
_cell.angle_alpha   90.00
_cell.angle_beta   90.00
_cell.angle_gamma   90.00
#
_symmetry.space_group_name_H-M   'P 1'
#
loop_
_entity.id
_entity.type
_entity.pdbx_description
1 polymer ?
#
loop_
_entity_poly.entity_id
_entity_poly.type
_entity_poly.pdbx_seq_one_letter_code
_entity_poly.pdbx_strand_id
1 'polypeptide(L)'
;MQNAWSKNTVQLLDTTSRPYTGEVLVPFSLDEAYARLCAKDPAMPSLVHLWRHERAMVLGSRDAKLPHAVEAIRELQMRGYETAVRQSGGAAVPLAPGVVNLSLVMPARAVDLNPEPFFVQMVELIRAALGTDGERMHSGEVAGAYCPGSYDLAIDGLKFCGIAQRRLTRAVAVQAFVNVEGSGREYGEQVSSFYRVAAQGTTVHNYPQVQPERMASLAELGVSGGVSGFAARIREGLNAHKESAIAVMDSCPPWLEAEAGNALDALKVRNLLVGS
;
A
#
# COMPACT_ATOMS: atom_id res chain seq x y z
N MET A 1 21.53 -6.29 -12.60
CA MET A 1 20.06 -6.34 -12.53
C MET A 1 19.54 -5.17 -13.33
N GLN A 2 18.72 -5.37 -14.34
CA GLN A 2 18.09 -4.25 -15.05
C GLN A 2 17.09 -3.61 -14.08
N ASN A 3 17.34 -2.36 -13.72
CA ASN A 3 16.43 -1.54 -12.93
C ASN A 3 15.14 -1.39 -13.73
N ALA A 4 13.95 -1.58 -13.15
CA ALA A 4 12.67 -1.40 -13.86
C ALA A 4 12.51 0.02 -14.44
N TRP A 5 13.35 0.93 -13.97
CA TRP A 5 13.46 2.32 -14.41
C TRP A 5 14.40 2.52 -15.62
N SER A 6 15.23 1.51 -15.98
CA SER A 6 16.20 1.65 -17.03
C SER A 6 15.54 1.42 -18.39
N LYS A 7 15.19 2.48 -19.09
CA LYS A 7 14.79 2.63 -20.50
C LYS A 7 13.32 2.91 -20.81
N ASN A 8 12.39 2.97 -19.85
CA ASN A 8 10.98 3.22 -20.15
C ASN A 8 10.48 4.48 -19.44
N THR A 9 9.56 5.21 -20.08
CA THR A 9 8.79 6.28 -19.44
C THR A 9 8.09 5.71 -18.21
N VAL A 10 8.15 6.43 -17.08
CA VAL A 10 7.37 6.15 -15.88
C VAL A 10 6.16 7.08 -15.86
N GLN A 11 4.98 6.55 -15.67
CA GLN A 11 3.78 7.34 -15.45
C GLN A 11 3.63 7.60 -13.95
N LEU A 12 3.37 8.83 -13.57
CA LEU A 12 3.12 9.23 -12.19
C LEU A 12 1.70 9.75 -12.06
N LEU A 13 0.87 9.05 -11.30
CA LEU A 13 -0.46 9.50 -10.87
C LEU A 13 -0.40 9.87 -9.40
N ASP A 14 -0.47 11.15 -9.09
CA ASP A 14 -0.46 11.66 -7.72
C ASP A 14 -1.80 12.30 -7.38
N THR A 15 -2.59 11.59 -6.58
CA THR A 15 -3.90 12.05 -6.09
C THR A 15 -3.88 12.41 -4.59
N THR A 16 -2.69 12.60 -4.02
CA THR A 16 -2.54 12.88 -2.57
C THR A 16 -3.07 14.23 -2.13
N SER A 17 -3.29 15.19 -3.05
CA SER A 17 -3.87 16.50 -2.73
C SER A 17 -5.28 16.41 -2.14
N ARG A 18 -6.05 15.39 -2.53
CA ARG A 18 -7.40 15.10 -2.02
C ARG A 18 -7.49 13.64 -1.60
N PRO A 19 -7.71 13.35 -0.30
CA PRO A 19 -7.99 11.99 0.13
C PRO A 19 -9.25 11.47 -0.55
N TYR A 20 -9.24 10.19 -0.92
CA TYR A 20 -10.47 9.49 -1.32
C TYR A 20 -11.45 9.42 -0.15
N THR A 21 -12.72 9.53 -0.47
CA THR A 21 -13.84 9.31 0.44
C THR A 21 -14.75 8.21 -0.11
N GLY A 22 -15.51 7.52 0.75
CA GLY A 22 -16.39 6.44 0.33
C GLY A 22 -15.61 5.18 -0.07
N GLU A 23 -15.99 4.54 -1.14
CA GLU A 23 -15.51 3.21 -1.59
C GLU A 23 -13.97 3.10 -1.67
N VAL A 24 -13.38 2.45 -0.67
CA VAL A 24 -11.90 2.31 -0.57
C VAL A 24 -11.30 1.42 -1.66
N LEU A 25 -12.11 0.61 -2.35
CA LEU A 25 -11.64 -0.21 -3.48
C LEU A 25 -11.35 0.60 -4.76
N VAL A 26 -11.84 1.84 -4.86
CA VAL A 26 -11.63 2.69 -6.05
C VAL A 26 -10.15 2.86 -6.39
N PRO A 27 -9.26 3.37 -5.50
CA PRO A 27 -7.85 3.48 -5.84
C PRO A 27 -7.16 2.12 -6.08
N PHE A 28 -7.57 1.05 -5.41
CA PHE A 28 -7.07 -0.30 -5.69
C PHE A 28 -7.49 -0.80 -7.08
N SER A 29 -8.66 -0.40 -7.57
CA SER A 29 -9.12 -0.77 -8.91
C SER A 29 -8.28 -0.15 -10.02
N LEU A 30 -7.71 1.05 -9.81
CA LEU A 30 -6.76 1.67 -10.73
C LEU A 30 -5.48 0.83 -10.84
N ASP A 31 -4.91 0.41 -9.72
CA ASP A 31 -3.72 -0.45 -9.69
C ASP A 31 -3.98 -1.80 -10.40
N GLU A 32 -5.12 -2.44 -10.10
CA GLU A 32 -5.49 -3.74 -10.71
C GLU A 32 -5.73 -3.60 -12.21
N ALA A 33 -6.43 -2.53 -12.65
CA ALA A 33 -6.66 -2.25 -14.06
C ALA A 33 -5.34 -2.04 -14.80
N TYR A 34 -4.46 -1.20 -14.27
CA TYR A 34 -3.16 -0.95 -14.86
C TYR A 34 -2.29 -2.21 -14.91
N ALA A 35 -2.30 -3.03 -13.86
CA ALA A 35 -1.60 -4.32 -13.86
C ALA A 35 -2.13 -5.28 -14.94
N ARG A 36 -3.43 -5.30 -15.20
CA ARG A 36 -4.03 -6.09 -16.28
C ARG A 36 -3.59 -5.60 -17.66
N LEU A 37 -3.44 -4.27 -17.84
CA LEU A 37 -2.90 -3.70 -19.08
C LEU A 37 -1.43 -4.07 -19.25
N CYS A 38 -0.60 -3.94 -18.23
CA CYS A 38 0.79 -4.39 -18.23
C CYS A 38 0.91 -5.89 -18.55
N ALA A 39 -0.01 -6.73 -18.09
CA ALA A 39 0.00 -8.16 -18.38
C ALA A 39 -0.34 -8.49 -19.84
N LYS A 40 -1.13 -7.62 -20.51
CA LYS A 40 -1.48 -7.73 -21.94
C LYS A 40 -0.37 -7.18 -22.84
N ASP A 41 0.23 -6.05 -22.45
CA ASP A 41 1.25 -5.36 -23.23
C ASP A 41 2.54 -5.15 -22.41
N PRO A 42 3.61 -5.90 -22.70
CA PRO A 42 4.91 -5.73 -22.03
C PRO A 42 5.60 -4.39 -22.30
N ALA A 43 5.13 -3.62 -23.30
CA ALA A 43 5.67 -2.30 -23.61
C ALA A 43 5.01 -1.18 -22.79
N MET A 44 3.98 -1.49 -21.99
CA MET A 44 3.38 -0.52 -21.09
C MET A 44 4.44 0.09 -20.15
N PRO A 45 4.44 1.42 -19.99
CA PRO A 45 5.28 2.07 -18.98
C PRO A 45 4.92 1.60 -17.57
N SER A 46 5.86 1.73 -16.63
CA SER A 46 5.55 1.52 -15.22
C SER A 46 4.69 2.68 -14.70
N LEU A 47 3.76 2.37 -13.78
CA LEU A 47 2.95 3.36 -13.07
C LEU A 47 3.43 3.49 -11.64
N VAL A 48 3.65 4.72 -11.20
CA VAL A 48 3.72 5.08 -9.78
C VAL A 48 2.41 5.79 -9.43
N HIS A 49 1.67 5.25 -8.48
CA HIS A 49 0.40 5.81 -8.04
C HIS A 49 0.47 6.14 -6.56
N LEU A 50 0.27 7.43 -6.23
CA LEU A 50 0.19 7.92 -4.85
C LEU A 50 -1.24 8.33 -4.55
N TRP A 51 -1.76 7.85 -3.44
CA TRP A 51 -3.11 8.18 -2.99
C TRP A 51 -3.23 8.06 -1.46
N ARG A 52 -4.29 8.60 -0.91
CA ARG A 52 -4.66 8.48 0.51
C ARG A 52 -6.18 8.44 0.67
N HIS A 53 -6.64 8.02 1.83
CA HIS A 53 -8.07 7.89 2.15
C HIS A 53 -8.40 8.62 3.44
N GLU A 54 -9.63 9.15 3.54
CA GLU A 54 -10.08 9.84 4.75
C GLU A 54 -10.16 8.91 5.97
N ARG A 55 -10.79 7.76 5.81
CA ARG A 55 -10.99 6.80 6.89
C ARG A 55 -11.36 5.43 6.34
N ALA A 56 -10.43 4.48 6.43
CA ALA A 56 -10.71 3.11 6.05
C ALA A 56 -9.88 2.11 6.88
N MET A 57 -10.32 0.85 6.88
CA MET A 57 -9.53 -0.28 7.35
C MET A 57 -9.46 -1.31 6.23
N VAL A 58 -8.27 -1.53 5.69
CA VAL A 58 -8.03 -2.50 4.64
C VAL A 58 -7.52 -3.79 5.26
N LEU A 59 -8.23 -4.88 5.03
CA LEU A 59 -7.98 -6.18 5.63
C LEU A 59 -7.19 -7.09 4.67
N GLY A 60 -6.43 -8.01 5.22
CA GLY A 60 -5.89 -9.13 4.48
C GLY A 60 -6.92 -10.28 4.37
N SER A 61 -6.68 -11.20 3.45
CA SER A 61 -7.56 -12.36 3.25
C SER A 61 -7.65 -13.31 4.46
N ARG A 62 -6.63 -13.29 5.33
CA ARG A 62 -6.65 -14.08 6.58
C ARG A 62 -7.48 -13.40 7.66
N ASP A 63 -7.48 -12.08 7.72
CA ASP A 63 -8.23 -11.30 8.69
C ASP A 63 -9.73 -11.51 8.53
N ALA A 64 -10.19 -11.56 7.29
CA ALA A 64 -11.59 -11.80 6.95
C ALA A 64 -12.08 -13.22 7.25
N LYS A 65 -11.17 -14.14 7.61
CA LYS A 65 -11.47 -15.53 8.02
C LYS A 65 -11.41 -15.72 9.53
N LEU A 66 -11.18 -14.67 10.31
CA LEU A 66 -11.21 -14.75 11.76
C LEU A 66 -12.64 -15.03 12.26
N PRO A 67 -12.81 -15.70 13.40
CA PRO A 67 -14.12 -16.16 13.87
C PRO A 67 -15.19 -15.08 13.96
N HIS A 68 -14.81 -13.86 14.36
CA HIS A 68 -15.71 -12.71 14.52
C HIS A 68 -15.35 -11.54 13.59
N ALA A 69 -14.78 -11.85 12.40
CA ALA A 69 -14.40 -10.83 11.43
C ALA A 69 -15.58 -9.97 10.98
N VAL A 70 -16.75 -10.57 10.78
CA VAL A 70 -17.97 -9.87 10.33
C VAL A 70 -18.43 -8.86 11.39
N GLU A 71 -18.42 -9.24 12.66
CA GLU A 71 -18.75 -8.36 13.78
C GLU A 71 -17.77 -7.19 13.87
N ALA A 72 -16.47 -7.48 13.80
CA ALA A 72 -15.43 -6.46 13.84
C ALA A 72 -15.53 -5.47 12.65
N ILE A 73 -15.85 -5.97 11.46
CA ILE A 73 -16.10 -5.13 10.28
C ILE A 73 -17.31 -4.24 10.50
N ARG A 74 -18.43 -4.76 11.02
CA ARG A 74 -19.62 -3.97 11.33
C ARG A 74 -19.34 -2.87 12.37
N GLU A 75 -18.56 -3.18 13.41
CA GLU A 75 -18.14 -2.17 14.40
C GLU A 75 -17.31 -1.04 13.75
N LEU A 76 -16.39 -1.38 12.84
CA LEU A 76 -15.64 -0.38 12.08
C LEU A 76 -16.57 0.49 11.23
N GLN A 77 -17.51 -0.12 10.51
CA GLN A 77 -18.49 0.59 9.66
C GLN A 77 -19.39 1.51 10.48
N MET A 78 -19.88 1.07 11.65
CA MET A 78 -20.64 1.93 12.57
C MET A 78 -19.85 3.13 13.07
N ARG A 79 -18.51 3.01 13.11
CA ARG A 79 -17.58 4.11 13.44
C ARG A 79 -17.18 4.95 12.23
N GLY A 80 -17.81 4.73 11.06
CA GLY A 80 -17.58 5.48 9.83
C GLY A 80 -16.33 5.08 9.06
N TYR A 81 -15.79 3.88 9.28
CA TYR A 81 -14.71 3.36 8.45
C TYR A 81 -15.26 2.68 7.20
N GLU A 82 -14.68 2.99 6.05
CA GLU A 82 -14.78 2.11 4.90
C GLU A 82 -13.95 0.85 5.14
N THR A 83 -14.42 -0.29 4.65
CA THR A 83 -13.72 -1.57 4.86
C THR A 83 -13.63 -2.34 3.56
N ALA A 84 -12.47 -2.95 3.29
CA ALA A 84 -12.28 -3.83 2.16
C ALA A 84 -11.22 -4.89 2.45
N VAL A 85 -11.32 -6.02 1.75
CA VAL A 85 -10.29 -7.06 1.73
C VAL A 85 -9.47 -6.91 0.46
N ARG A 86 -8.17 -6.61 0.61
CA ARG A 86 -7.26 -6.44 -0.53
C ARG A 86 -6.81 -7.77 -1.13
N GLN A 87 -6.33 -7.72 -2.37
CA GLN A 87 -5.80 -8.89 -3.09
C GLN A 87 -4.29 -9.06 -2.96
N SER A 88 -3.56 -8.04 -2.51
CA SER A 88 -2.15 -8.14 -2.14
C SER A 88 -2.02 -8.85 -0.79
N GLY A 89 -0.84 -9.36 -0.50
CA GLY A 89 -0.54 -9.97 0.79
C GLY A 89 -0.64 -9.01 1.97
N GLY A 90 -0.41 -9.52 3.18
CA GLY A 90 -0.41 -8.76 4.41
C GLY A 90 -1.70 -8.89 5.23
N ALA A 91 -1.82 -8.07 6.25
CA ALA A 91 -2.86 -8.07 7.26
C ALA A 91 -3.53 -6.69 7.35
N ALA A 92 -4.35 -6.44 8.38
CA ALA A 92 -5.10 -5.19 8.55
C ALA A 92 -4.19 -3.95 8.56
N VAL A 93 -4.62 -2.91 7.83
CA VAL A 93 -3.95 -1.61 7.73
C VAL A 93 -4.99 -0.50 7.81
N PRO A 94 -4.88 0.44 8.75
CA PRO A 94 -5.75 1.61 8.80
C PRO A 94 -5.30 2.62 7.75
N LEU A 95 -6.25 3.26 7.10
CA LEU A 95 -6.02 4.38 6.20
C LEU A 95 -6.63 5.64 6.79
N ALA A 96 -5.86 6.71 6.76
CA ALA A 96 -6.19 8.03 7.27
C ALA A 96 -5.56 9.11 6.39
N PRO A 97 -5.93 10.39 6.54
CA PRO A 97 -5.34 11.47 5.75
C PRO A 97 -3.80 11.56 5.81
N GLY A 98 -3.19 11.10 6.90
CA GLY A 98 -1.73 11.06 7.07
C GLY A 98 -1.06 9.78 6.55
N VAL A 99 -1.83 8.80 6.05
CA VAL A 99 -1.30 7.56 5.49
C VAL A 99 -1.29 7.66 3.96
N VAL A 100 -0.11 7.65 3.37
CA VAL A 100 0.06 7.62 1.91
C VAL A 100 0.19 6.18 1.45
N ASN A 101 -0.64 5.79 0.49
CA ASN A 101 -0.47 4.56 -0.26
C ASN A 101 0.34 4.86 -1.51
N LEU A 102 1.36 4.06 -1.74
CA LEU A 102 2.28 4.16 -2.87
C LEU A 102 2.28 2.82 -3.60
N SER A 103 1.86 2.82 -4.85
CA SER A 103 1.87 1.64 -5.70
C SER A 103 2.89 1.81 -6.81
N LEU A 104 3.62 0.74 -7.09
CA LEU A 104 4.49 0.60 -8.23
C LEU A 104 3.96 -0.56 -9.07
N VAL A 105 3.36 -0.23 -10.23
CA VAL A 105 2.74 -1.22 -11.12
C VAL A 105 3.56 -1.31 -12.40
N MET A 106 3.98 -2.52 -12.78
CA MET A 106 4.88 -2.71 -13.91
C MET A 106 4.66 -4.02 -14.64
N PRO A 107 5.01 -4.09 -15.93
CA PRO A 107 5.14 -5.37 -16.62
C PRO A 107 6.22 -6.24 -15.96
N ALA A 108 5.99 -7.55 -15.94
CA ALA A 108 6.94 -8.54 -15.46
C ALA A 108 6.98 -9.71 -16.44
N ARG A 109 8.15 -10.37 -16.57
CA ARG A 109 8.20 -11.57 -17.39
C ARG A 109 7.58 -12.75 -16.63
N ALA A 110 6.95 -13.65 -17.34
CA ALA A 110 6.34 -14.85 -16.74
C ALA A 110 7.37 -15.73 -15.99
N VAL A 111 8.65 -15.61 -16.34
CA VAL A 111 9.78 -16.33 -15.73
C VAL A 111 10.36 -15.63 -14.49
N ASP A 112 9.94 -14.40 -14.19
CA ASP A 112 10.42 -13.65 -13.03
C ASP A 112 9.71 -14.16 -11.76
N LEU A 113 10.06 -15.36 -11.32
CA LEU A 113 9.42 -16.03 -10.19
C LEU A 113 9.86 -15.44 -8.84
N ASN A 114 11.07 -14.86 -8.76
CA ASN A 114 11.57 -14.25 -7.53
C ASN A 114 10.84 -12.92 -7.26
N PRO A 115 10.13 -12.77 -6.13
CA PRO A 115 9.46 -11.52 -5.76
C PRO A 115 10.41 -10.43 -5.24
N GLU A 116 11.58 -10.81 -4.75
CA GLU A 116 12.51 -9.94 -4.03
C GLU A 116 12.94 -8.68 -4.81
N PRO A 117 13.34 -8.75 -6.10
CA PRO A 117 13.77 -7.56 -6.84
C PRO A 117 12.71 -6.47 -6.91
N PHE A 118 11.42 -6.83 -6.90
CA PHE A 118 10.33 -5.87 -6.95
C PHE A 118 10.12 -5.18 -5.59
N PHE A 119 10.28 -5.92 -4.48
CA PHE A 119 10.28 -5.32 -3.14
C PHE A 119 11.43 -4.34 -2.97
N VAL A 120 12.64 -4.74 -3.39
CA VAL A 120 13.84 -3.90 -3.31
C VAL A 120 13.65 -2.58 -4.06
N GLN A 121 13.00 -2.58 -5.23
CA GLN A 121 12.72 -1.36 -5.98
C GLN A 121 11.83 -0.38 -5.17
N MET A 122 10.79 -0.88 -4.48
CA MET A 122 9.95 -0.04 -3.64
C MET A 122 10.74 0.51 -2.43
N VAL A 123 11.57 -0.34 -1.80
CA VAL A 123 12.44 0.06 -0.69
C VAL A 123 13.37 1.20 -1.12
N GLU A 124 14.04 1.06 -2.26
CA GLU A 124 14.98 2.06 -2.77
C GLU A 124 14.28 3.35 -3.21
N LEU A 125 13.08 3.27 -3.78
CA LEU A 125 12.28 4.45 -4.10
C LEU A 125 11.94 5.25 -2.84
N ILE A 126 11.49 4.57 -1.78
CA ILE A 126 11.17 5.23 -0.50
C ILE A 126 12.45 5.77 0.15
N ARG A 127 13.55 5.01 0.14
CA ARG A 127 14.85 5.45 0.66
C ARG A 127 15.31 6.74 -0.02
N ALA A 128 15.26 6.79 -1.33
CA ALA A 128 15.62 7.99 -2.11
C ALA A 128 14.73 9.19 -1.76
N ALA A 129 13.43 8.98 -1.58
CA ALA A 129 12.50 10.03 -1.19
C ALA A 129 12.74 10.56 0.23
N LEU A 130 13.32 9.76 1.13
CA LEU A 130 13.69 10.21 2.48
C LEU A 130 15.01 11.00 2.50
N GLY A 131 15.83 10.96 1.43
CA GLY A 131 17.12 11.65 1.38
C GLY A 131 18.05 11.20 2.51
N THR A 132 18.58 12.14 3.30
CA THR A 132 19.46 11.84 4.43
C THR A 132 18.79 11.01 5.52
N ASP A 133 17.47 11.17 5.73
CA ASP A 133 16.73 10.31 6.66
C ASP A 133 16.66 8.85 6.18
N GLY A 134 16.81 8.61 4.88
CA GLY A 134 16.89 7.27 4.30
C GLY A 134 18.10 6.45 4.78
N GLU A 135 19.16 7.10 5.28
CA GLU A 135 20.33 6.43 5.87
C GLU A 135 19.97 5.77 7.21
N ARG A 136 18.98 6.32 7.95
CA ARG A 136 18.47 5.76 9.20
C ARG A 136 17.47 4.63 8.98
N MET A 137 17.01 4.45 7.73
CA MET A 137 15.97 3.48 7.40
C MET A 137 16.54 2.05 7.33
N HIS A 138 15.88 1.14 8.02
CA HIS A 138 16.15 -0.30 7.98
C HIS A 138 14.97 -1.01 7.33
N SER A 139 15.27 -2.06 6.55
CA SER A 139 14.26 -2.96 5.97
C SER A 139 14.30 -4.30 6.69
N GLY A 140 13.13 -4.79 7.10
CA GLY A 140 12.97 -6.07 7.80
C GLY A 140 11.73 -6.07 8.69
N GLU A 141 11.28 -7.25 9.08
CA GLU A 141 10.11 -7.39 9.94
C GLU A 141 10.32 -6.72 11.31
N VAL A 142 9.36 -5.93 11.74
CA VAL A 142 9.31 -5.31 13.06
C VAL A 142 8.33 -6.09 13.93
N ALA A 143 8.87 -6.83 14.90
CA ALA A 143 8.06 -7.63 15.81
C ALA A 143 7.07 -6.76 16.61
N GLY A 144 5.80 -7.19 16.63
CA GLY A 144 4.73 -6.46 17.29
C GLY A 144 4.09 -5.35 16.46
N ALA A 145 4.64 -4.99 15.28
CA ALA A 145 3.99 -4.06 14.38
C ALA A 145 2.77 -4.69 13.68
N TYR A 146 1.79 -3.87 13.30
CA TYR A 146 0.69 -4.39 12.47
C TYR A 146 1.15 -4.71 11.05
N CYS A 147 0.44 -5.60 10.36
CA CYS A 147 0.74 -6.04 9.00
C CYS A 147 2.23 -6.39 8.82
N PRO A 148 2.78 -7.37 9.60
CA PRO A 148 4.20 -7.69 9.54
C PRO A 148 4.59 -8.24 8.18
N GLY A 149 5.81 -7.90 7.74
CA GLY A 149 6.37 -8.36 6.47
C GLY A 149 7.88 -8.21 6.41
N SER A 150 8.54 -9.07 5.62
CA SER A 150 10.02 -9.11 5.51
C SER A 150 10.63 -7.83 4.92
N TYR A 151 9.81 -6.96 4.32
CA TYR A 151 10.22 -5.69 3.73
C TYR A 151 9.55 -4.49 4.42
N ASP A 152 9.19 -4.63 5.70
CA ASP A 152 8.77 -3.50 6.51
C ASP A 152 9.88 -2.47 6.59
N LEU A 153 9.53 -1.17 6.63
CA LEU A 153 10.51 -0.11 6.80
C LEU A 153 10.35 0.54 8.16
N ALA A 154 11.48 0.69 8.83
CA ALA A 154 11.56 1.25 10.17
C ALA A 154 12.71 2.26 10.29
N ILE A 155 12.53 3.24 11.16
CA ILE A 155 13.58 4.14 11.67
C ILE A 155 13.56 3.99 13.19
N ASP A 156 14.74 3.87 13.79
CA ASP A 156 14.91 3.71 15.24
C ASP A 156 14.09 2.55 15.85
N GLY A 157 13.89 1.47 15.05
CA GLY A 157 13.13 0.28 15.45
C GLY A 157 11.60 0.43 15.44
N LEU A 158 11.07 1.57 14.97
CA LEU A 158 9.64 1.85 14.85
C LEU A 158 9.22 1.78 13.38
N LYS A 159 8.23 0.94 13.09
CA LYS A 159 7.73 0.75 11.72
C LYS A 159 6.88 1.93 11.28
N PHE A 160 7.20 2.47 10.12
CA PHE A 160 6.42 3.52 9.45
C PHE A 160 5.82 3.07 8.11
N CYS A 161 6.29 1.95 7.55
CA CYS A 161 5.83 1.47 6.24
C CYS A 161 5.76 -0.06 6.21
N GLY A 162 4.78 -0.58 5.51
CA GLY A 162 4.68 -2.00 5.16
C GLY A 162 4.49 -2.16 3.66
N ILE A 163 5.11 -3.20 3.08
CA ILE A 163 5.11 -3.44 1.63
C ILE A 163 4.53 -4.82 1.34
N ALA A 164 3.65 -4.89 0.35
CA ALA A 164 3.05 -6.11 -0.15
C ALA A 164 3.10 -6.18 -1.68
N GLN A 165 2.90 -7.36 -2.25
CA GLN A 165 2.81 -7.54 -3.70
C GLN A 165 1.50 -8.21 -4.11
N ARG A 166 0.98 -7.77 -5.25
CA ARG A 166 -0.02 -8.44 -6.06
C ARG A 166 0.62 -8.86 -7.37
N ARG A 167 0.63 -10.15 -7.68
CA ARG A 167 1.24 -10.69 -8.90
C ARG A 167 0.18 -11.20 -9.86
N LEU A 168 0.34 -10.84 -11.12
CA LEU A 168 -0.32 -11.42 -12.28
C LEU A 168 0.75 -12.18 -13.10
N THR A 169 0.34 -12.96 -14.09
CA THR A 169 1.28 -13.77 -14.89
C THR A 169 2.40 -12.96 -15.55
N ARG A 170 2.09 -11.73 -15.99
CA ARG A 170 3.04 -10.84 -16.67
C ARG A 170 3.07 -9.42 -16.13
N ALA A 171 2.58 -9.22 -14.92
CA ALA A 171 2.62 -7.93 -14.26
C ALA A 171 2.74 -8.09 -12.76
N VAL A 172 3.23 -7.04 -12.12
CA VAL A 172 3.33 -6.96 -10.66
C VAL A 172 2.86 -5.56 -10.22
N ALA A 173 2.11 -5.53 -9.12
CA ALA A 173 1.83 -4.32 -8.36
C ALA A 173 2.48 -4.48 -6.97
N VAL A 174 3.47 -3.66 -6.68
CA VAL A 174 4.06 -3.54 -5.35
C VAL A 174 3.37 -2.38 -4.66
N GLN A 175 2.80 -2.63 -3.50
CA GLN A 175 1.97 -1.68 -2.77
C GLN A 175 2.54 -1.44 -1.38
N ALA A 176 2.79 -0.20 -1.04
CA ALA A 176 3.24 0.25 0.27
C ALA A 176 2.18 1.15 0.91
N PHE A 177 1.93 0.99 2.19
CA PHE A 177 1.39 2.07 3.00
C PHE A 177 2.54 2.75 3.74
N VAL A 178 2.50 4.06 3.84
CA VAL A 178 3.50 4.88 4.53
C VAL A 178 2.78 5.79 5.52
N ASN A 179 3.01 5.60 6.80
CA ASN A 179 2.55 6.52 7.84
C ASN A 179 3.40 7.79 7.76
N VAL A 180 2.93 8.78 7.03
CA VAL A 180 3.66 10.05 6.84
C VAL A 180 3.38 11.01 7.98
N GLU A 181 2.11 11.13 8.36
CA GLU A 181 1.61 12.01 9.41
C GLU A 181 0.65 11.28 10.36
N GLY A 182 0.23 11.93 11.42
CA GLY A 182 -0.62 11.36 12.45
C GLY A 182 0.20 10.55 13.47
N SER A 183 -0.48 9.77 14.28
CA SER A 183 0.16 8.95 15.31
C SER A 183 0.22 7.48 14.89
N GLY A 184 1.42 6.95 14.73
CA GLY A 184 1.63 5.52 14.46
C GLY A 184 1.06 4.65 15.57
N ARG A 185 1.17 5.11 16.82
CA ARG A 185 0.56 4.44 17.97
C ARG A 185 -0.96 4.34 17.86
N GLU A 186 -1.65 5.45 17.51
CA GLU A 186 -3.10 5.43 17.33
C GLU A 186 -3.53 4.49 16.19
N TYR A 187 -2.77 4.45 15.09
CA TYR A 187 -2.99 3.49 14.01
C TYR A 187 -2.84 2.05 14.51
N GLY A 188 -1.83 1.77 15.32
CA GLY A 188 -1.63 0.47 15.99
C GLY A 188 -2.79 0.10 16.91
N GLU A 189 -3.30 1.05 17.71
CA GLU A 189 -4.45 0.84 18.60
C GLU A 189 -5.74 0.50 17.82
N GLN A 190 -5.96 1.14 16.66
CA GLN A 190 -7.10 0.83 15.80
C GLN A 190 -7.03 -0.62 15.30
N VAL A 191 -5.87 -1.07 14.82
CA VAL A 191 -5.68 -2.45 14.35
C VAL A 191 -5.77 -3.45 15.50
N SER A 192 -5.17 -3.16 16.65
CA SER A 192 -5.28 -4.00 17.85
C SER A 192 -6.74 -4.15 18.30
N SER A 193 -7.51 -3.06 18.25
CA SER A 193 -8.96 -3.09 18.56
C SER A 193 -9.75 -3.97 17.61
N PHE A 194 -9.44 -3.93 16.31
CA PHE A 194 -10.04 -4.83 15.31
C PHE A 194 -9.76 -6.30 15.66
N TYR A 195 -8.50 -6.67 15.92
CA TYR A 195 -8.16 -8.07 16.22
C TYR A 195 -8.74 -8.55 17.54
N ARG A 196 -8.88 -7.69 18.55
CA ARG A 196 -9.52 -8.04 19.82
C ARG A 196 -10.95 -8.54 19.64
N VAL A 197 -11.70 -7.97 18.67
CA VAL A 197 -13.05 -8.43 18.33
C VAL A 197 -12.98 -9.60 17.36
N ALA A 198 -12.28 -9.44 16.24
CA ALA A 198 -12.27 -10.40 15.14
C ALA A 198 -11.74 -11.79 15.56
N ALA A 199 -10.76 -11.83 16.46
CA ALA A 199 -10.11 -13.07 16.92
C ALA A 199 -10.64 -13.59 18.26
N GLN A 200 -11.72 -13.05 18.79
CA GLN A 200 -12.29 -13.47 20.06
C GLN A 200 -12.56 -14.97 20.06
N GLY A 201 -12.17 -15.66 21.13
CA GLY A 201 -12.37 -17.10 21.30
C GLY A 201 -11.41 -18.00 20.48
N THR A 202 -10.51 -17.44 19.66
CA THR A 202 -9.52 -18.27 18.98
C THR A 202 -8.36 -18.64 19.90
N THR A 203 -7.94 -19.90 19.83
CA THR A 203 -6.73 -20.37 20.51
C THR A 203 -5.51 -20.38 19.58
N VAL A 204 -5.72 -20.11 18.29
CA VAL A 204 -4.67 -20.11 17.27
C VAL A 204 -4.25 -18.67 16.97
N HIS A 205 -3.03 -18.29 17.36
CA HIS A 205 -2.45 -16.97 17.13
C HIS A 205 -1.89 -16.85 15.70
N ASN A 206 -2.74 -16.98 14.69
CA ASN A 206 -2.37 -16.83 13.28
C ASN A 206 -2.64 -15.41 12.71
N TYR A 207 -2.79 -14.43 13.59
CA TYR A 207 -2.99 -13.01 13.29
C TYR A 207 -1.95 -12.16 14.04
N PRO A 208 -1.64 -10.93 13.57
CA PRO A 208 -0.66 -10.07 14.22
C PRO A 208 -1.02 -9.73 15.67
N GLN A 209 -0.07 -9.96 16.58
CA GLN A 209 -0.16 -9.53 17.98
C GLN A 209 0.36 -8.09 18.06
N VAL A 210 -0.53 -7.12 17.83
CA VAL A 210 -0.14 -5.72 17.65
C VAL A 210 0.21 -5.06 18.97
N GLN A 211 1.42 -4.50 19.02
CA GLN A 211 1.92 -3.59 20.04
C GLN A 211 1.94 -2.17 19.45
N PRO A 212 1.00 -1.29 19.81
CA PRO A 212 0.86 0.02 19.18
C PRO A 212 2.12 0.89 19.19
N GLU A 213 2.94 0.73 20.24
CA GLU A 213 4.21 1.43 20.44
C GLU A 213 5.31 1.01 19.45
N ARG A 214 5.10 -0.03 18.65
CA ARG A 214 6.01 -0.44 17.57
C ARG A 214 5.80 0.29 16.26
N MET A 215 4.82 1.17 16.22
CA MET A 215 4.46 1.97 15.05
C MET A 215 4.80 3.44 15.26
N ALA A 216 5.22 4.11 14.19
CA ALA A 216 5.38 5.55 14.16
C ALA A 216 4.96 6.12 12.79
N SER A 217 4.75 7.42 12.71
CA SER A 217 4.73 8.16 11.45
C SER A 217 6.11 8.76 11.16
N LEU A 218 6.37 9.12 9.90
CA LEU A 218 7.59 9.84 9.51
C LEU A 218 7.72 11.16 10.29
N ALA A 219 6.60 11.87 10.53
CA ALA A 219 6.59 13.09 11.33
C ALA A 219 7.06 12.84 12.77
N GLU A 220 6.59 11.77 13.44
CA GLU A 220 7.05 11.38 14.78
C GLU A 220 8.53 10.98 14.80
N LEU A 221 9.07 10.47 13.69
CA LEU A 221 10.48 10.11 13.50
C LEU A 221 11.37 11.29 13.11
N GLY A 222 10.82 12.51 13.06
CA GLY A 222 11.53 13.74 12.76
C GLY A 222 11.69 14.04 11.27
N VAL A 223 11.07 13.25 10.38
CA VAL A 223 11.10 13.52 8.94
C VAL A 223 10.09 14.62 8.60
N SER A 224 10.57 15.74 8.10
CA SER A 224 9.77 16.93 7.81
C SER A 224 9.06 16.88 6.45
N GLY A 225 8.13 17.82 6.22
CA GLY A 225 7.47 18.06 4.93
C GLY A 225 6.10 17.44 4.77
N GLY A 226 5.69 16.55 5.66
CA GLY A 226 4.36 15.94 5.64
C GLY A 226 4.04 15.21 4.33
N VAL A 227 2.74 14.98 4.09
CA VAL A 227 2.26 14.28 2.89
C VAL A 227 2.72 14.96 1.60
N SER A 228 2.58 16.28 1.51
CA SER A 228 2.97 17.03 0.30
C SER A 228 4.46 16.94 0.02
N GLY A 229 5.30 17.05 1.07
CA GLY A 229 6.75 16.92 0.96
C GLY A 229 7.16 15.50 0.60
N PHE A 230 6.51 14.49 1.16
CA PHE A 230 6.77 13.09 0.79
C PHE A 230 6.45 12.83 -0.69
N ALA A 231 5.26 13.25 -1.17
CA ALA A 231 4.87 13.10 -2.57
C ALA A 231 5.83 13.83 -3.53
N ALA A 232 6.25 15.06 -3.18
CA ALA A 232 7.23 15.83 -3.96
C ALA A 232 8.57 15.07 -4.06
N ARG A 233 9.09 14.53 -2.95
CA ARG A 233 10.35 13.76 -2.92
C ARG A 233 10.25 12.45 -3.69
N ILE A 234 9.11 11.77 -3.71
CA ILE A 234 8.89 10.61 -4.60
C ILE A 234 9.08 11.04 -6.06
N ARG A 235 8.47 12.15 -6.46
CA ARG A 235 8.61 12.70 -7.82
C ARG A 235 10.06 13.06 -8.15
N GLU A 236 10.77 13.70 -7.23
CA GLU A 236 12.18 14.04 -7.37
C GLU A 236 13.06 12.80 -7.47
N GLY A 237 12.82 11.79 -6.63
CA GLY A 237 13.53 10.51 -6.67
C GLY A 237 13.36 9.78 -8.01
N LEU A 238 12.17 9.82 -8.60
CA LEU A 238 11.93 9.28 -9.93
C LEU A 238 12.73 10.07 -11.00
N ASN A 239 12.79 11.41 -10.92
CA ASN A 239 13.55 12.26 -11.85
C ASN A 239 15.07 12.07 -11.74
N ALA A 240 15.59 11.69 -10.57
CA ALA A 240 17.02 11.46 -10.38
C ALA A 240 17.54 10.23 -11.15
N HIS A 241 16.67 9.31 -11.52
CA HIS A 241 16.97 8.19 -12.40
C HIS A 241 17.01 8.68 -13.87
N LYS A 242 18.15 9.24 -14.28
CA LYS A 242 18.41 9.94 -15.56
C LYS A 242 18.03 9.17 -16.86
N GLU A 243 17.71 7.90 -16.76
CA GLU A 243 17.40 7.05 -17.93
C GLU A 243 15.89 6.96 -18.24
N SER A 244 15.02 7.54 -17.39
CA SER A 244 13.56 7.45 -17.56
C SER A 244 12.94 8.82 -17.69
N ALA A 245 12.08 9.02 -18.68
CA ALA A 245 11.20 10.18 -18.74
C ALA A 245 10.01 9.96 -17.79
N ILE A 246 9.60 10.98 -17.04
CA ILE A 246 8.40 10.91 -16.22
C ILE A 246 7.27 11.63 -16.92
N ALA A 247 6.17 10.92 -17.15
CA ALA A 247 4.92 11.50 -17.61
C ALA A 247 3.98 11.67 -16.41
N VAL A 248 3.82 12.90 -15.95
CA VAL A 248 2.90 13.22 -14.85
C VAL A 248 1.48 13.22 -15.38
N MET A 249 0.59 12.48 -14.73
CA MET A 249 -0.84 12.51 -14.97
C MET A 249 -1.49 13.37 -13.88
N ASP A 250 -2.04 14.52 -14.26
CA ASP A 250 -2.71 15.44 -13.32
C ASP A 250 -4.05 14.89 -12.81
N SER A 251 -4.60 13.91 -13.51
CA SER A 251 -5.80 13.16 -13.13
C SER A 251 -5.77 11.77 -13.75
N CYS A 252 -6.61 10.87 -13.27
CA CYS A 252 -6.80 9.57 -13.90
C CYS A 252 -7.30 9.77 -15.34
N PRO A 253 -6.61 9.25 -16.36
CA PRO A 253 -7.06 9.41 -17.74
C PRO A 253 -8.32 8.56 -18.01
N PRO A 254 -9.24 9.00 -18.89
CA PRO A 254 -10.52 8.32 -19.13
C PRO A 254 -10.39 6.85 -19.54
N TRP A 255 -9.32 6.49 -20.27
CA TRP A 255 -9.08 5.10 -20.66
C TRP A 255 -8.76 4.20 -19.45
N LEU A 256 -8.08 4.74 -18.44
CA LEU A 256 -7.78 3.99 -17.21
C LEU A 256 -8.99 3.95 -16.28
N GLU A 257 -9.78 5.03 -16.21
CA GLU A 257 -11.04 5.05 -15.45
C GLU A 257 -12.03 3.99 -15.95
N ALA A 258 -12.16 3.83 -17.26
CA ALA A 258 -13.02 2.81 -17.86
C ALA A 258 -12.58 1.38 -17.49
N GLU A 259 -11.28 1.08 -17.58
CA GLU A 259 -10.73 -0.23 -17.16
C GLU A 259 -10.82 -0.43 -15.64
N ALA A 260 -10.66 0.64 -14.84
CA ALA A 260 -10.79 0.61 -13.39
C ALA A 260 -12.22 0.30 -12.96
N GLY A 261 -13.24 0.77 -13.68
CA GLY A 261 -14.65 0.40 -13.44
C GLY A 261 -14.86 -1.11 -13.50
N ASN A 262 -14.38 -1.75 -14.57
CA ASN A 262 -14.45 -3.21 -14.72
C ASN A 262 -13.65 -3.95 -13.61
N ALA A 263 -12.52 -3.40 -13.20
CA ALA A 263 -11.72 -3.96 -12.13
C ALA A 263 -12.40 -3.82 -10.78
N LEU A 264 -13.07 -2.68 -10.52
CA LEU A 264 -13.81 -2.40 -9.29
C LEU A 264 -14.93 -3.40 -9.08
N ASP A 265 -15.74 -3.68 -10.12
CA ASP A 265 -16.83 -4.65 -10.05
C ASP A 265 -16.29 -6.05 -9.67
N ALA A 266 -15.18 -6.46 -10.29
CA ALA A 266 -14.54 -7.74 -9.96
C ALA A 266 -13.98 -7.76 -8.51
N LEU A 267 -13.45 -6.64 -8.02
CA LEU A 267 -13.00 -6.51 -6.64
C LEU A 267 -14.17 -6.59 -5.65
N LYS A 268 -15.30 -5.95 -5.94
CA LYS A 268 -16.52 -5.98 -5.12
C LYS A 268 -17.08 -7.40 -4.99
N VAL A 269 -17.22 -8.10 -6.10
CA VAL A 269 -17.71 -9.49 -6.09
C VAL A 269 -16.84 -10.37 -5.16
N ARG A 270 -15.52 -10.23 -5.21
CA ARG A 270 -14.62 -10.98 -4.33
C ARG A 270 -14.75 -10.58 -2.86
N ASN A 271 -14.97 -9.29 -2.56
CA ASN A 271 -15.19 -8.83 -1.20
C ASN A 271 -16.49 -9.38 -0.60
N LEU A 272 -17.55 -9.53 -1.38
CA LEU A 272 -18.80 -10.17 -0.95
C LEU A 272 -18.61 -11.64 -0.57
N LEU A 273 -17.78 -12.38 -1.33
CA LEU A 273 -17.49 -13.80 -1.08
C LEU A 273 -16.63 -14.05 0.16
N VAL A 274 -15.92 -13.04 0.66
CA VAL A 274 -15.08 -13.14 1.85
C VAL A 274 -15.87 -12.80 3.12
N GLY A 275 -16.99 -12.07 3.00
CA GLY A 275 -17.88 -11.70 4.10
C GLY A 275 -19.10 -12.63 4.27
N SER A 276 -19.20 -13.67 3.45
CA SER A 276 -20.23 -14.73 3.51
C SER A 276 -19.58 -16.03 4.04
#